data_54da05bee47a44f7ce8cfe753cc5f33d
#
_entry.id   54da05bee47a44f7ce8cfe753cc5f33d
#
_cell.length_a   1.000
_cell.length_b   1.000
_cell.length_c   1.000
_cell.angle_alpha   90.00
_cell.angle_beta   90.00
_cell.angle_gamma   90.00
#
_symmetry.space_group_name_H-M   'P 1'
#
loop_
_entity.id
_entity.type
_entity.pdbx_description
1 polymer ?
#
loop_
_entity_poly.entity_id
_entity_poly.type
_entity_poly.pdbx_seq_one_letter_code
_entity_poly.pdbx_strand_id
1 'polypeptide(L)'
;MPEIRVLDHDTIDKIAAGEVVERPSSVVKELVENAMDAGSDTITVEIRGGGIDFIRVTDNGCGIPSDQIETAFMRHATSKIRCAEDLDVVESLGFRGEALSSIGAVAQIELITKTTEALIGTHYISEGEGQKNCEQPQTEGSYVADLMEHLALSHPSVSFKFMVNGTVKFHTSGNGDLKEVIYRIYGRETANELIPLDSQVPGMKLTGYLGKPVMNRSNRSFETYFVNGRYIRSDLIAKALEEGYK
;
A
#
# COMPACT_ATOMS: atom_id res chain seq x y z
N MET A 1 36.30 -24.21 10.93
CA MET A 1 35.36 -23.14 11.21
C MET A 1 34.97 -22.55 9.87
N PRO A 2 33.71 -22.21 9.65
CA PRO A 2 33.35 -21.48 8.43
C PRO A 2 34.06 -20.12 8.41
N GLU A 3 34.59 -19.77 7.25
CA GLU A 3 35.35 -18.54 7.04
C GLU A 3 34.35 -17.36 6.88
N ILE A 4 34.57 -16.29 7.65
CA ILE A 4 33.78 -15.05 7.53
C ILE A 4 34.32 -14.28 6.31
N ARG A 5 33.46 -13.97 5.34
CA ARG A 5 33.76 -13.20 4.13
C ARG A 5 32.83 -12.01 3.98
N VAL A 6 33.37 -10.94 3.41
CA VAL A 6 32.55 -9.82 2.95
C VAL A 6 31.82 -10.24 1.68
N LEU A 7 30.51 -10.07 1.65
CA LEU A 7 29.68 -10.36 0.48
C LEU A 7 29.93 -9.33 -0.63
N ASP A 8 29.77 -9.75 -1.88
CA ASP A 8 29.76 -8.82 -3.00
C ASP A 8 28.47 -7.96 -2.99
N HIS A 9 28.51 -6.84 -3.71
CA HIS A 9 27.39 -5.88 -3.74
C HIS A 9 26.10 -6.51 -4.25
N ASP A 10 26.15 -7.37 -5.27
CA ASP A 10 24.95 -8.01 -5.84
C ASP A 10 24.30 -8.95 -4.82
N THR A 11 25.09 -9.67 -4.03
CA THR A 11 24.58 -10.54 -2.97
C THR A 11 23.97 -9.72 -1.83
N ILE A 12 24.63 -8.62 -1.42
CA ILE A 12 24.08 -7.68 -0.41
C ILE A 12 22.76 -7.10 -0.90
N ASP A 13 22.70 -6.74 -2.18
CA ASP A 13 21.51 -6.16 -2.80
C ASP A 13 20.34 -7.14 -2.84
N LYS A 14 20.59 -8.40 -3.16
CA LYS A 14 19.57 -9.46 -3.14
C LYS A 14 19.07 -9.76 -1.73
N ILE A 15 19.94 -9.76 -0.72
CA ILE A 15 19.55 -9.97 0.69
C ILE A 15 18.69 -8.82 1.17
N ALA A 16 19.12 -7.57 0.95
CA ALA A 16 18.35 -6.40 1.37
C ALA A 16 17.05 -6.24 0.58
N ALA A 17 17.04 -6.58 -0.72
CA ALA A 17 15.80 -6.65 -1.49
C ALA A 17 14.83 -7.69 -0.91
N GLY A 18 15.33 -8.84 -0.46
CA GLY A 18 14.52 -9.87 0.21
C GLY A 18 13.89 -9.39 1.51
N GLU A 19 14.54 -8.49 2.27
CA GLU A 19 13.99 -7.89 3.49
C GLU A 19 12.89 -6.85 3.19
N VAL A 20 12.96 -6.15 2.04
CA VAL A 20 11.99 -5.13 1.61
C VAL A 20 10.85 -5.75 0.79
N VAL A 21 11.16 -6.76 -0.04
CA VAL A 21 10.24 -7.39 -1.00
C VAL A 21 10.05 -8.88 -0.66
N GLU A 22 9.48 -9.14 0.52
CA GLU A 22 9.21 -10.53 0.95
C GLU A 22 8.08 -11.19 0.14
N ARG A 23 7.13 -10.38 -0.32
CA ARG A 23 5.91 -10.85 -1.00
C ARG A 23 5.28 -9.81 -1.91
N PRO A 24 4.38 -10.20 -2.86
CA PRO A 24 3.68 -9.27 -3.76
C PRO A 24 2.96 -8.12 -3.06
N SER A 25 2.36 -8.35 -1.89
CA SER A 25 1.69 -7.29 -1.12
C SER A 25 2.65 -6.20 -0.64
N SER A 26 3.92 -6.52 -0.35
CA SER A 26 4.94 -5.53 -0.01
C SER A 26 5.25 -4.62 -1.22
N VAL A 27 5.37 -5.21 -2.42
CA VAL A 27 5.56 -4.44 -3.66
C VAL A 27 4.39 -3.49 -3.92
N VAL A 28 3.15 -4.01 -3.85
CA VAL A 28 1.94 -3.20 -4.06
C VAL A 28 1.88 -2.07 -3.04
N LYS A 29 2.18 -2.36 -1.76
CA LYS A 29 2.21 -1.34 -0.71
C LYS A 29 3.15 -0.20 -1.04
N GLU A 30 4.41 -0.50 -1.34
CA GLU A 30 5.43 0.51 -1.65
C GLU A 30 5.05 1.35 -2.89
N LEU A 31 4.55 0.72 -3.95
CA LEU A 31 4.16 1.43 -5.17
C LEU A 31 2.94 2.33 -4.95
N VAL A 32 1.93 1.87 -4.20
CA VAL A 32 0.73 2.67 -3.89
C VAL A 32 1.06 3.82 -2.93
N GLU A 33 1.89 3.59 -1.91
CA GLU A 33 2.36 4.65 -1.01
C GLU A 33 3.17 5.71 -1.78
N ASN A 34 4.01 5.30 -2.74
CA ASN A 34 4.72 6.23 -3.61
C ASN A 34 3.76 7.03 -4.51
N ALA A 35 2.72 6.41 -5.05
CA ALA A 35 1.70 7.10 -5.82
C ALA A 35 0.94 8.14 -4.97
N MET A 36 0.57 7.80 -3.74
CA MET A 36 -0.06 8.74 -2.80
C MET A 36 0.87 9.90 -2.43
N ASP A 37 2.14 9.61 -2.15
CA ASP A 37 3.17 10.63 -1.85
C ASP A 37 3.44 11.55 -3.06
N ALA A 38 3.21 11.05 -4.30
CA ALA A 38 3.23 11.87 -5.53
C ALA A 38 1.98 12.74 -5.72
N GLY A 39 1.06 12.75 -4.75
CA GLY A 39 -0.16 13.55 -4.78
C GLY A 39 -1.28 12.97 -5.65
N SER A 40 -1.26 11.67 -5.91
CA SER A 40 -2.31 11.02 -6.70
C SER A 40 -3.64 10.98 -5.95
N ASP A 41 -4.72 11.33 -6.61
CA ASP A 41 -6.10 11.16 -6.14
C ASP A 41 -6.82 9.98 -6.81
N THR A 42 -6.20 9.36 -7.80
CA THR A 42 -6.72 8.20 -8.53
C THR A 42 -5.63 7.16 -8.74
N ILE A 43 -5.83 5.97 -8.18
CA ILE A 43 -4.86 4.87 -8.24
C ILE A 43 -5.55 3.60 -8.69
N THR A 44 -5.04 2.97 -9.74
CA THR A 44 -5.49 1.65 -10.21
C THR A 44 -4.41 0.62 -9.96
N VAL A 45 -4.78 -0.47 -9.29
CA VAL A 45 -3.90 -1.63 -9.04
C VAL A 45 -4.47 -2.85 -9.75
N GLU A 46 -3.68 -3.48 -10.61
CA GLU A 46 -4.00 -4.76 -11.28
C GLU A 46 -2.95 -5.80 -10.90
N ILE A 47 -3.42 -6.98 -10.48
CA ILE A 47 -2.56 -8.13 -10.23
C ILE A 47 -3.02 -9.35 -11.01
N ARG A 48 -2.06 -10.24 -11.36
CA ARG A 48 -2.32 -11.57 -11.93
C ARG A 48 -1.49 -12.61 -11.20
N GLY A 49 -1.99 -13.84 -11.12
CA GLY A 49 -1.31 -14.90 -10.38
C GLY A 49 -0.96 -14.51 -8.94
N GLY A 50 -1.88 -13.83 -8.23
CA GLY A 50 -1.62 -13.36 -6.86
C GLY A 50 -0.62 -12.21 -6.75
N GLY A 51 -0.19 -11.61 -7.87
CA GLY A 51 0.87 -10.61 -7.92
C GLY A 51 2.25 -11.19 -8.21
N ILE A 52 2.36 -12.52 -8.34
CA ILE A 52 3.62 -13.19 -8.70
C ILE A 52 3.91 -13.01 -10.19
N ASP A 53 2.90 -13.18 -11.04
CA ASP A 53 3.06 -13.09 -12.49
C ASP A 53 3.07 -11.64 -12.97
N PHE A 54 2.28 -10.77 -12.31
CA PHE A 54 2.13 -9.39 -12.77
C PHE A 54 1.54 -8.49 -11.68
N ILE A 55 2.14 -7.31 -11.53
CA ILE A 55 1.63 -6.19 -10.75
C ILE A 55 1.72 -4.94 -11.63
N ARG A 56 0.63 -4.18 -11.72
CA ARG A 56 0.60 -2.85 -12.34
C ARG A 56 -0.04 -1.87 -11.37
N VAL A 57 0.64 -0.77 -11.12
CA VAL A 57 0.09 0.40 -10.41
C VAL A 57 0.08 1.55 -11.39
N THR A 58 -1.08 2.17 -11.57
CA THR A 58 -1.28 3.34 -12.42
C THR A 58 -1.86 4.45 -11.56
N ASP A 59 -1.25 5.60 -11.62
CA ASP A 59 -1.60 6.77 -10.84
C ASP A 59 -1.67 8.04 -11.70
N ASN A 60 -2.20 9.12 -11.15
CA ASN A 60 -2.25 10.44 -11.76
C ASN A 60 -1.43 11.49 -11.00
N GLY A 61 -0.41 11.07 -10.28
CA GLY A 61 0.49 11.95 -9.50
C GLY A 61 1.41 12.81 -10.36
N CYS A 62 2.36 13.46 -9.72
CA CYS A 62 3.25 14.44 -10.37
C CYS A 62 4.22 13.81 -11.38
N GLY A 63 4.39 12.49 -11.41
CA GLY A 63 5.33 11.78 -12.26
C GLY A 63 6.80 11.97 -11.84
N ILE A 64 7.70 11.33 -12.60
CA ILE A 64 9.16 11.39 -12.39
C ILE A 64 9.79 12.10 -13.60
N PRO A 65 10.62 13.15 -13.40
CA PRO A 65 11.37 13.78 -14.48
C PRO A 65 12.30 12.78 -15.17
N SER A 66 12.44 12.89 -16.49
CA SER A 66 13.20 11.92 -17.30
C SER A 66 14.68 11.81 -16.88
N ASP A 67 15.28 12.91 -16.43
CA ASP A 67 16.66 12.99 -15.95
C ASP A 67 16.85 12.40 -14.54
N GLN A 68 15.76 12.10 -13.81
CA GLN A 68 15.79 11.53 -12.47
C GLN A 68 15.43 10.04 -12.44
N ILE A 69 15.01 9.46 -13.56
CA ILE A 69 14.54 8.06 -13.61
C ILE A 69 15.64 7.10 -13.17
N GLU A 70 16.84 7.19 -13.73
CA GLU A 70 17.96 6.32 -13.35
C GLU A 70 18.31 6.48 -11.87
N THR A 71 18.30 7.70 -11.36
CA THR A 71 18.53 7.99 -9.94
C THR A 71 17.46 7.36 -9.05
N ALA A 72 16.18 7.34 -9.47
CA ALA A 72 15.09 6.75 -8.71
C ALA A 72 15.23 5.23 -8.51
N PHE A 73 16.00 4.55 -9.37
CA PHE A 73 16.35 3.13 -9.23
C PHE A 73 17.64 2.88 -8.44
N MET A 74 18.36 3.93 -8.03
CA MET A 74 19.53 3.78 -7.18
C MET A 74 19.11 3.57 -5.72
N ARG A 75 19.94 2.85 -4.96
CA ARG A 75 19.73 2.69 -3.51
C ARG A 75 19.90 4.01 -2.78
N HIS A 76 19.11 4.20 -1.73
CA HIS A 76 19.12 5.40 -0.89
C HIS A 76 18.78 6.68 -1.66
N ALA A 77 18.17 6.55 -2.85
CA ALA A 77 17.69 7.69 -3.63
C ALA A 77 16.26 8.03 -3.20
N THR A 78 16.09 9.16 -2.56
CA THR A 78 14.79 9.65 -2.09
C THR A 78 14.66 11.15 -2.27
N SER A 79 13.47 11.61 -2.64
CA SER A 79 13.11 13.03 -2.67
C SER A 79 12.47 13.51 -1.35
N LYS A 80 12.26 12.60 -0.38
CA LYS A 80 11.39 12.82 0.78
C LYS A 80 12.14 13.28 2.03
N ILE A 81 13.43 12.94 2.16
CA ILE A 81 14.31 13.37 3.24
C ILE A 81 15.65 13.84 2.67
N ARG A 82 16.29 14.81 3.31
CA ARG A 82 17.60 15.35 2.91
C ARG A 82 18.64 15.22 4.02
N CYS A 83 18.22 15.17 5.27
CA CYS A 83 19.08 15.08 6.43
C CYS A 83 18.43 14.23 7.54
N ALA A 84 19.20 13.90 8.59
CA ALA A 84 18.73 13.06 9.68
C ALA A 84 17.60 13.71 10.50
N GLU A 85 17.61 15.04 10.59
CA GLU A 85 16.61 15.82 11.31
C GLU A 85 15.22 15.71 10.65
N ASP A 86 15.16 15.47 9.33
CA ASP A 86 13.89 15.27 8.61
C ASP A 86 13.16 14.02 9.10
N LEU A 87 13.87 13.05 9.69
CA LEU A 87 13.27 11.80 10.19
C LEU A 87 12.26 12.01 11.33
N ASP A 88 12.42 13.09 12.11
CA ASP A 88 11.56 13.40 13.24
C ASP A 88 10.20 14.02 12.80
N VAL A 89 10.11 14.48 11.55
CA VAL A 89 8.94 15.19 10.99
C VAL A 89 8.43 14.60 9.69
N VAL A 90 8.80 13.33 9.39
CA VAL A 90 8.38 12.67 8.15
C VAL A 90 6.86 12.45 8.14
N GLU A 91 6.16 13.15 7.26
CA GLU A 91 4.73 12.98 6.99
C GLU A 91 4.47 11.96 5.84
N SER A 92 5.49 11.70 5.00
CA SER A 92 5.36 10.76 3.88
C SER A 92 5.21 9.31 4.35
N LEU A 93 4.47 8.50 3.58
CA LEU A 93 4.23 7.09 3.88
C LEU A 93 5.50 6.25 3.69
N GLY A 94 6.36 6.58 2.70
CA GLY A 94 7.65 5.94 2.44
C GLY A 94 8.79 6.98 2.43
N PHE A 95 9.95 6.67 3.01
CA PHE A 95 11.10 7.59 3.07
C PHE A 95 12.47 6.94 2.81
N ARG A 96 12.55 5.60 2.78
CA ARG A 96 13.82 4.87 2.77
C ARG A 96 14.60 4.96 1.45
N GLY A 97 13.94 5.28 0.33
CA GLY A 97 14.58 5.39 -0.99
C GLY A 97 15.12 4.04 -1.52
N GLU A 98 14.46 2.93 -1.17
CA GLU A 98 14.91 1.58 -1.52
C GLU A 98 13.84 0.78 -2.29
N ALA A 99 12.61 1.28 -2.41
CA ALA A 99 11.51 0.52 -2.99
C ALA A 99 11.79 0.10 -4.45
N LEU A 100 12.07 1.04 -5.35
CA LEU A 100 12.28 0.75 -6.77
C LEU A 100 13.56 -0.06 -7.00
N SER A 101 14.65 0.23 -6.27
CA SER A 101 15.90 -0.54 -6.37
C SER A 101 15.71 -1.98 -5.89
N SER A 102 15.01 -2.19 -4.77
CA SER A 102 14.72 -3.53 -4.24
C SER A 102 13.79 -4.33 -5.14
N ILE A 103 12.74 -3.70 -5.70
CA ILE A 103 11.85 -4.35 -6.66
C ILE A 103 12.62 -4.70 -7.95
N GLY A 104 13.47 -3.78 -8.46
CA GLY A 104 14.29 -3.99 -9.64
C GLY A 104 15.32 -5.12 -9.51
N ALA A 105 15.78 -5.42 -8.28
CA ALA A 105 16.68 -6.52 -8.03
C ALA A 105 16.00 -7.91 -8.15
N VAL A 106 14.67 -7.99 -8.00
CA VAL A 106 13.92 -9.26 -7.95
C VAL A 106 12.88 -9.41 -9.06
N ALA A 107 12.59 -8.35 -9.83
CA ALA A 107 11.57 -8.36 -10.87
C ALA A 107 11.97 -7.48 -12.06
N GLN A 108 11.47 -7.82 -13.24
CA GLN A 108 11.50 -6.90 -14.38
C GLN A 108 10.51 -5.76 -14.14
N ILE A 109 10.98 -4.52 -14.29
CA ILE A 109 10.15 -3.31 -14.14
C ILE A 109 9.99 -2.62 -15.47
N GLU A 110 8.74 -2.29 -15.79
CA GLU A 110 8.37 -1.35 -16.85
C GLU A 110 7.81 -0.09 -16.20
N LEU A 111 8.48 1.04 -16.33
CA LEU A 111 8.05 2.35 -15.85
C LEU A 111 7.64 3.23 -17.03
N ILE A 112 6.40 3.72 -16.99
CA ILE A 112 5.91 4.75 -17.91
C ILE A 112 5.53 5.95 -17.07
N THR A 113 6.19 7.07 -17.26
CA THR A 113 5.98 8.27 -16.44
C THR A 113 6.00 9.54 -17.28
N LYS A 114 5.31 10.56 -16.77
CA LYS A 114 5.26 11.89 -17.37
C LYS A 114 4.98 12.93 -16.31
N THR A 115 5.78 13.98 -16.25
CA THR A 115 5.46 15.14 -15.41
C THR A 115 4.46 16.07 -16.12
N THR A 116 3.77 16.90 -15.36
CA THR A 116 2.76 17.84 -15.89
C THR A 116 3.36 18.80 -16.93
N GLU A 117 4.62 19.20 -16.74
CA GLU A 117 5.32 20.14 -17.63
C GLU A 117 5.91 19.49 -18.88
N ALA A 118 6.12 18.18 -18.87
CA ALA A 118 6.70 17.46 -20.00
C ALA A 118 5.69 17.31 -21.14
N LEU A 119 6.13 17.51 -22.37
CA LEU A 119 5.30 17.28 -23.57
C LEU A 119 5.19 15.79 -23.90
N ILE A 120 6.23 15.01 -23.61
CA ILE A 120 6.36 13.59 -23.95
C ILE A 120 6.63 12.80 -22.67
N GLY A 121 6.00 11.64 -22.54
CA GLY A 121 6.28 10.69 -21.47
C GLY A 121 7.57 9.91 -21.72
N THR A 122 8.14 9.35 -20.65
CA THR A 122 9.32 8.48 -20.71
C THR A 122 8.92 7.05 -20.42
N HIS A 123 9.44 6.13 -21.18
CA HIS A 123 9.32 4.69 -21.01
C HIS A 123 10.70 4.13 -20.66
N TYR A 124 10.79 3.45 -19.54
CA TYR A 124 12.03 2.88 -19.01
C TYR A 124 11.79 1.40 -18.63
N ILE A 125 12.73 0.54 -19.00
CA ILE A 125 12.69 -0.89 -18.66
C ILE A 125 13.95 -1.22 -17.86
N SER A 126 13.77 -1.82 -16.68
CA SER A 126 14.85 -2.38 -15.88
C SER A 126 14.75 -3.91 -15.93
N GLU A 127 15.81 -4.56 -16.35
CA GLU A 127 15.92 -6.02 -16.39
C GLU A 127 16.45 -6.50 -15.03
N GLY A 128 15.54 -6.98 -14.16
CA GLY A 128 15.90 -7.65 -12.93
C GLY A 128 15.95 -9.18 -13.10
N GLU A 129 16.80 -9.87 -12.36
CA GLU A 129 16.78 -11.34 -12.28
C GLU A 129 15.62 -11.78 -11.38
N GLY A 130 14.51 -12.23 -11.96
CA GLY A 130 13.32 -12.66 -11.24
C GLY A 130 13.59 -13.78 -10.22
N GLN A 131 13.18 -13.61 -8.97
CA GLN A 131 13.14 -14.68 -7.96
C GLN A 131 11.79 -15.38 -7.99
N LYS A 132 11.79 -16.72 -8.08
CA LYS A 132 10.60 -17.59 -8.11
C LYS A 132 10.28 -18.24 -6.77
N ASN A 133 10.43 -17.56 -5.65
CA ASN A 133 10.17 -18.15 -4.32
C ASN A 133 9.00 -17.47 -3.62
N CYS A 134 7.80 -17.56 -4.23
CA CYS A 134 6.56 -17.12 -3.58
C CYS A 134 5.67 -18.31 -3.23
N GLU A 135 4.86 -18.17 -2.18
CA GLU A 135 3.81 -19.09 -1.78
C GLU A 135 2.74 -19.25 -2.89
N GLN A 136 1.70 -20.03 -2.65
CA GLN A 136 0.68 -20.27 -3.66
C GLN A 136 -0.01 -18.97 -4.09
N PRO A 137 -0.26 -18.75 -5.40
CA PRO A 137 -0.84 -17.52 -5.96
C PRO A 137 -2.15 -17.05 -5.30
N GLN A 138 -2.97 -18.00 -4.83
CA GLN A 138 -4.24 -17.70 -4.16
C GLN A 138 -4.03 -17.02 -2.80
N THR A 139 -3.05 -17.49 -2.02
CA THR A 139 -2.71 -16.93 -0.71
C THR A 139 -2.12 -15.52 -0.87
N GLU A 140 -1.21 -15.33 -1.82
CA GLU A 140 -0.61 -14.02 -2.09
C GLU A 140 -1.65 -13.01 -2.57
N GLY A 141 -2.58 -13.43 -3.45
CA GLY A 141 -3.67 -12.58 -3.91
C GLY A 141 -4.59 -12.09 -2.77
N SER A 142 -4.80 -12.91 -1.74
CA SER A 142 -5.57 -12.52 -0.55
C SER A 142 -4.85 -11.44 0.27
N TYR A 143 -3.53 -11.55 0.45
CA TYR A 143 -2.75 -10.51 1.15
C TYR A 143 -2.77 -9.17 0.41
N VAL A 144 -2.71 -9.19 -0.93
CA VAL A 144 -2.84 -7.95 -1.71
C VAL A 144 -4.25 -7.38 -1.58
N ALA A 145 -5.29 -8.22 -1.60
CA ALA A 145 -6.67 -7.76 -1.43
C ALA A 145 -6.88 -7.09 -0.06
N ASP A 146 -6.47 -7.74 1.03
CA ASP A 146 -6.54 -7.20 2.39
C ASP A 146 -5.80 -5.84 2.49
N LEU A 147 -4.61 -5.74 1.89
CA LEU A 147 -3.86 -4.50 1.86
C LEU A 147 -4.63 -3.39 1.13
N MET A 148 -5.16 -3.68 -0.06
CA MET A 148 -5.91 -2.70 -0.86
C MET A 148 -7.19 -2.24 -0.19
N GLU A 149 -7.89 -3.13 0.53
CA GLU A 149 -9.05 -2.77 1.37
C GLU A 149 -8.65 -1.82 2.49
N HIS A 150 -7.57 -2.10 3.21
CA HIS A 150 -7.07 -1.23 4.28
C HIS A 150 -6.62 0.15 3.76
N LEU A 151 -5.92 0.21 2.62
CA LEU A 151 -5.52 1.47 2.00
C LEU A 151 -6.73 2.30 1.57
N ALA A 152 -7.74 1.68 0.96
CA ALA A 152 -8.96 2.39 0.56
C ALA A 152 -9.75 2.92 1.76
N LEU A 153 -9.86 2.14 2.85
CA LEU A 153 -10.55 2.55 4.08
C LEU A 153 -9.82 3.67 4.81
N SER A 154 -8.48 3.69 4.78
CA SER A 154 -7.69 4.74 5.43
C SER A 154 -7.60 6.04 4.64
N HIS A 155 -7.83 5.99 3.32
CA HIS A 155 -7.72 7.14 2.42
C HIS A 155 -8.97 7.31 1.55
N PRO A 156 -10.14 7.63 2.14
CA PRO A 156 -11.40 7.72 1.40
C PRO A 156 -11.44 8.86 0.38
N SER A 157 -10.50 9.81 0.45
CA SER A 157 -10.32 10.89 -0.53
C SER A 157 -9.55 10.47 -1.78
N VAL A 158 -8.99 9.25 -1.82
CA VAL A 158 -8.33 8.69 -2.99
C VAL A 158 -9.25 7.67 -3.66
N SER A 159 -9.40 7.78 -4.98
CA SER A 159 -10.13 6.79 -5.79
C SER A 159 -9.23 5.59 -6.05
N PHE A 160 -9.56 4.44 -5.46
CA PHE A 160 -8.88 3.18 -5.70
C PHE A 160 -9.71 2.27 -6.60
N LYS A 161 -9.07 1.74 -7.64
CA LYS A 161 -9.60 0.65 -8.46
C LYS A 161 -8.69 -0.56 -8.34
N PHE A 162 -9.20 -1.64 -7.77
CA PHE A 162 -8.45 -2.88 -7.61
C PHE A 162 -8.98 -3.98 -8.53
N MET A 163 -8.06 -4.61 -9.27
CA MET A 163 -8.36 -5.64 -10.28
C MET A 163 -7.51 -6.88 -10.04
N VAL A 164 -8.14 -8.06 -10.14
CA VAL A 164 -7.47 -9.36 -10.04
C VAL A 164 -7.82 -10.18 -11.27
N ASN A 165 -6.81 -10.60 -12.03
CA ASN A 165 -6.96 -11.39 -13.25
C ASN A 165 -7.98 -10.76 -14.23
N GLY A 166 -7.90 -9.44 -14.44
CA GLY A 166 -8.79 -8.68 -15.31
C GLY A 166 -10.18 -8.36 -14.73
N THR A 167 -10.53 -8.87 -13.54
CA THR A 167 -11.83 -8.63 -12.91
C THR A 167 -11.70 -7.54 -11.84
N VAL A 168 -12.56 -6.53 -11.89
CA VAL A 168 -12.64 -5.48 -10.86
C VAL A 168 -13.20 -6.08 -9.57
N LYS A 169 -12.45 -5.97 -8.47
CA LYS A 169 -12.86 -6.38 -7.13
C LYS A 169 -13.64 -5.29 -6.44
N PHE A 170 -13.10 -4.07 -6.43
CA PHE A 170 -13.80 -2.87 -5.97
C PHE A 170 -13.29 -1.62 -6.70
N HIS A 171 -14.09 -0.56 -6.63
CA HIS A 171 -13.74 0.76 -7.14
C HIS A 171 -14.41 1.82 -6.25
N THR A 172 -13.59 2.64 -5.56
CA THR A 172 -14.03 3.74 -4.70
C THR A 172 -14.02 5.05 -5.45
N SER A 173 -14.86 5.99 -5.05
CA SER A 173 -15.04 7.25 -5.78
C SER A 173 -13.97 8.32 -5.46
N GLY A 174 -13.28 8.21 -4.30
CA GLY A 174 -12.33 9.24 -3.85
C GLY A 174 -13.00 10.52 -3.35
N ASN A 175 -14.28 10.45 -2.96
CA ASN A 175 -15.06 11.62 -2.53
C ASN A 175 -14.92 11.99 -1.03
N GLY A 176 -14.08 11.27 -0.29
CA GLY A 176 -13.87 11.46 1.15
C GLY A 176 -14.95 10.79 2.03
N ASP A 177 -15.94 10.13 1.45
CA ASP A 177 -16.99 9.42 2.21
C ASP A 177 -16.54 7.99 2.57
N LEU A 178 -16.12 7.78 3.81
CA LEU A 178 -15.74 6.46 4.32
C LEU A 178 -16.90 5.45 4.22
N LYS A 179 -18.16 5.90 4.34
CA LYS A 179 -19.31 5.00 4.22
C LYS A 179 -19.47 4.47 2.80
N GLU A 180 -19.19 5.28 1.81
CA GLU A 180 -19.17 4.85 0.39
C GLU A 180 -18.09 3.81 0.18
N VAL A 181 -16.87 4.01 0.74
CA VAL A 181 -15.79 3.04 0.66
C VAL A 181 -16.19 1.70 1.30
N ILE A 182 -16.78 1.74 2.50
CA ILE A 182 -17.31 0.53 3.18
C ILE A 182 -18.36 -0.17 2.33
N TYR A 183 -19.27 0.58 1.70
CA TYR A 183 -20.26 0.02 0.78
C TYR A 183 -19.62 -0.69 -0.42
N ARG A 184 -18.56 -0.10 -1.00
CA ARG A 184 -17.85 -0.69 -2.17
C ARG A 184 -17.09 -1.96 -1.83
N ILE A 185 -16.53 -2.05 -0.62
CA ILE A 185 -15.72 -3.20 -0.17
C ILE A 185 -16.63 -4.29 0.42
N TYR A 186 -17.48 -3.95 1.38
CA TYR A 186 -18.24 -4.93 2.17
C TYR A 186 -19.70 -5.09 1.74
N GLY A 187 -20.15 -4.30 0.77
CA GLY A 187 -21.49 -4.40 0.21
C GLY A 187 -22.57 -3.64 0.98
N ARG A 188 -23.77 -3.63 0.37
CA ARG A 188 -24.91 -2.84 0.81
C ARG A 188 -25.44 -3.25 2.19
N GLU A 189 -25.50 -4.54 2.45
CA GLU A 189 -26.03 -5.07 3.72
C GLU A 189 -25.19 -4.55 4.89
N THR A 190 -23.87 -4.69 4.80
CA THR A 190 -22.95 -4.17 5.82
C THR A 190 -23.09 -2.66 6.01
N ALA A 191 -23.05 -1.90 4.93
CA ALA A 191 -23.09 -0.43 5.00
C ALA A 191 -24.39 0.13 5.61
N ASN A 192 -25.52 -0.58 5.47
CA ASN A 192 -26.81 -0.15 6.02
C ASN A 192 -26.94 -0.40 7.54
N GLU A 193 -26.19 -1.34 8.07
CA GLU A 193 -26.23 -1.71 9.48
C GLU A 193 -25.14 -1.02 10.31
N LEU A 194 -24.56 0.08 9.80
CA LEU A 194 -23.51 0.84 10.47
C LEU A 194 -24.05 2.07 11.18
N ILE A 195 -23.50 2.34 12.35
CA ILE A 195 -23.74 3.52 13.19
C ILE A 195 -22.49 4.40 13.08
N PRO A 196 -22.60 5.68 12.72
CA PRO A 196 -21.46 6.58 12.71
C PRO A 196 -20.93 6.82 14.12
N LEU A 197 -19.62 6.86 14.25
CA LEU A 197 -18.89 7.18 15.45
C LEU A 197 -18.08 8.46 15.22
N ASP A 198 -18.36 9.49 16.01
CA ASP A 198 -17.56 10.72 16.09
C ASP A 198 -17.48 11.14 17.55
N SER A 199 -16.32 11.01 18.15
CA SER A 199 -16.07 11.33 19.53
C SER A 199 -14.73 12.03 19.69
N GLN A 200 -14.67 13.02 20.55
CA GLN A 200 -13.46 13.77 20.82
C GLN A 200 -13.20 13.83 22.31
N VAL A 201 -11.98 13.47 22.69
CA VAL A 201 -11.44 13.63 24.05
C VAL A 201 -10.14 14.42 23.97
N PRO A 202 -9.64 15.00 25.08
CA PRO A 202 -8.37 15.73 25.07
C PRO A 202 -7.24 14.89 24.47
N GLY A 203 -6.62 15.40 23.39
CA GLY A 203 -5.50 14.75 22.70
C GLY A 203 -5.88 13.62 21.73
N MET A 204 -7.17 13.27 21.58
CA MET A 204 -7.59 12.19 20.67
C MET A 204 -8.95 12.47 20.04
N LYS A 205 -9.05 12.25 18.73
CA LYS A 205 -10.30 12.20 17.97
C LYS A 205 -10.54 10.77 17.47
N LEU A 206 -11.71 10.21 17.76
CA LEU A 206 -12.14 8.89 17.32
C LEU A 206 -13.28 9.03 16.33
N THR A 207 -13.05 8.59 15.08
CA THR A 207 -14.06 8.65 14.01
C THR A 207 -14.15 7.30 13.31
N GLY A 208 -15.31 7.00 12.71
CA GLY A 208 -15.52 5.78 11.94
C GLY A 208 -16.94 5.27 12.03
N TYR A 209 -17.09 3.96 11.99
CA TYR A 209 -18.39 3.28 12.02
C TYR A 209 -18.35 2.07 12.93
N LEU A 210 -19.46 1.84 13.64
CA LEU A 210 -19.71 0.65 14.44
C LEU A 210 -20.82 -0.17 13.83
N GLY A 211 -20.71 -1.51 13.83
CA GLY A 211 -21.79 -2.39 13.42
C GLY A 211 -22.91 -2.45 14.47
N LYS A 212 -24.16 -2.48 14.06
CA LYS A 212 -25.25 -2.79 15.01
C LYS A 212 -25.09 -4.18 15.60
N PRO A 213 -25.61 -4.47 16.81
CA PRO A 213 -25.48 -5.79 17.45
C PRO A 213 -25.96 -6.97 16.59
N VAL A 214 -26.90 -6.73 15.66
CA VAL A 214 -27.39 -7.76 14.69
C VAL A 214 -26.29 -8.26 13.76
N MET A 215 -25.20 -7.49 13.60
CA MET A 215 -24.04 -7.84 12.77
C MET A 215 -22.97 -8.64 13.52
N ASN A 216 -23.23 -9.04 14.75
CA ASN A 216 -22.26 -9.77 15.56
C ASN A 216 -21.74 -11.02 14.83
N ARG A 217 -20.41 -11.17 14.82
CA ARG A 217 -19.69 -12.29 14.19
C ARG A 217 -18.83 -12.99 15.24
N SER A 218 -18.55 -14.26 15.01
CA SER A 218 -17.72 -15.08 15.88
C SER A 218 -16.21 -14.78 15.75
N ASN A 219 -15.82 -13.89 14.84
CA ASN A 219 -14.43 -13.53 14.58
C ASN A 219 -14.28 -12.02 14.37
N ARG A 220 -13.03 -11.54 14.45
CA ARG A 220 -12.66 -10.12 14.31
C ARG A 220 -12.33 -9.70 12.88
N SER A 221 -12.75 -10.43 11.86
CA SER A 221 -12.36 -10.16 10.47
C SER A 221 -12.85 -8.81 9.91
N PHE A 222 -13.83 -8.18 10.55
CA PHE A 222 -14.36 -6.87 10.19
C PHE A 222 -13.93 -5.75 11.15
N GLU A 223 -13.08 -6.07 12.13
CA GLU A 223 -12.52 -5.07 13.02
C GLU A 223 -11.27 -4.45 12.38
N THR A 224 -11.39 -3.23 11.90
CA THR A 224 -10.33 -2.52 11.21
C THR A 224 -10.04 -1.22 11.94
N TYR A 225 -8.78 -1.04 12.38
CA TYR A 225 -8.35 0.10 13.17
C TYR A 225 -7.22 0.86 12.48
N PHE A 226 -7.29 2.18 12.54
CA PHE A 226 -6.27 3.08 12.01
C PHE A 226 -5.82 4.06 13.10
N VAL A 227 -4.53 4.35 13.14
CA VAL A 227 -3.95 5.45 13.92
C VAL A 227 -3.19 6.35 12.98
N ASN A 228 -3.64 7.61 12.88
CA ASN A 228 -3.07 8.58 11.95
C ASN A 228 -2.97 8.05 10.51
N GLY A 229 -4.05 7.43 10.02
CA GLY A 229 -4.13 6.85 8.67
C GLY A 229 -3.41 5.51 8.47
N ARG A 230 -2.70 4.98 9.47
CA ARG A 230 -1.98 3.69 9.37
C ARG A 230 -2.79 2.57 9.99
N TYR A 231 -2.98 1.49 9.25
CA TYR A 231 -3.62 0.27 9.76
C TYR A 231 -2.82 -0.34 10.91
N ILE A 232 -3.52 -0.68 11.98
CA ILE A 232 -2.93 -1.35 13.14
C ILE A 232 -3.76 -2.57 13.58
N ARG A 233 -3.11 -3.52 14.21
CA ARG A 233 -3.76 -4.59 14.98
C ARG A 233 -3.53 -4.33 16.47
N SER A 234 -4.60 -4.27 17.25
CA SER A 234 -4.51 -3.96 18.68
C SER A 234 -5.54 -4.74 19.47
N ASP A 235 -5.07 -5.68 20.28
CA ASP A 235 -5.93 -6.43 21.23
C ASP A 235 -6.52 -5.52 22.31
N LEU A 236 -5.86 -4.42 22.64
CA LEU A 236 -6.36 -3.43 23.60
C LEU A 236 -7.62 -2.74 23.06
N ILE A 237 -7.55 -2.25 21.80
CA ILE A 237 -8.69 -1.59 21.14
C ILE A 237 -9.82 -2.59 20.93
N ALA A 238 -9.53 -3.81 20.47
CA ALA A 238 -10.51 -4.85 20.27
C ALA A 238 -11.27 -5.19 21.58
N LYS A 239 -10.55 -5.37 22.69
CA LYS A 239 -11.18 -5.63 24.01
C LYS A 239 -12.02 -4.46 24.48
N ALA A 240 -11.55 -3.22 24.31
CA ALA A 240 -12.32 -2.04 24.70
C ALA A 240 -13.62 -1.92 23.88
N LEU A 241 -13.57 -2.24 22.58
CA LEU A 241 -14.74 -2.28 21.72
C LEU A 241 -15.72 -3.37 22.19
N GLU A 242 -15.26 -4.60 22.42
CA GLU A 242 -16.06 -5.72 22.90
C GLU A 242 -16.76 -5.41 24.24
N GLU A 243 -16.10 -4.68 25.14
CA GLU A 243 -16.72 -4.23 26.39
C GLU A 243 -17.84 -3.23 26.18
N GLY A 244 -17.71 -2.36 25.17
CA GLY A 244 -18.76 -1.40 24.82
C GLY A 244 -20.03 -2.03 24.24
N TYR A 245 -19.95 -3.29 23.76
CA TYR A 245 -21.11 -4.06 23.25
C TYR A 245 -21.78 -4.95 24.31
N LYS A 246 -21.26 -5.05 25.53
CA LYS A 246 -21.85 -5.80 26.65
C LYS A 246 -22.91 -4.98 27.37
#